data_e9e12636c15c7190b40560cb619e99f2
#
_entry.id   e9e12636c15c7190b40560cb619e99f2
#
_cell.length_a   1.000
_cell.length_b   1.000
_cell.length_c   1.000
_cell.angle_alpha   90.00
_cell.angle_beta   90.00
_cell.angle_gamma   90.00
#
_symmetry.space_group_name_H-M   'P 1'
#
loop_
_entity.id
_entity.type
_entity.pdbx_description
1 polymer ?
#
loop_
_entity_poly.entity_id
_entity_poly.type
_entity_poly.pdbx_seq_one_letter_code
_entity_poly.pdbx_strand_id
1 'polypeptide(L)'
;TDLNALQKMREAIRLNQADEDRARMTASAVPLARNPRLLLEMIESNRRILTPYYRALLEEGNRDGSLHTEYPREIAELLPVLTSLWLMPAVFPATKAEMRRKFTFLGEMLDRIGVPLFDESIQAVVDQFFDQIPEDLAPQAPK
;
A
#
# COMPACT_ATOMS: atom_id res chain seq x y z
N THR A 1 21.67 -0.59 10.50
CA THR A 1 20.84 0.58 10.77
C THR A 1 20.06 0.39 12.07
N ASP A 2 19.88 1.47 12.79
CA ASP A 2 19.24 1.44 14.11
C ASP A 2 17.71 1.39 14.09
N LEU A 3 17.13 1.16 12.91
CA LEU A 3 15.67 1.11 12.76
C LEU A 3 15.12 -0.25 13.19
N ASN A 4 14.02 -0.25 13.95
CA ASN A 4 13.27 -1.48 14.20
C ASN A 4 12.45 -1.87 12.96
N ALA A 5 11.85 -3.06 12.97
CA ALA A 5 11.13 -3.58 11.81
C ALA A 5 9.97 -2.67 11.38
N LEU A 6 9.22 -2.14 12.34
CA LEU A 6 8.11 -1.24 12.04
C LEU A 6 8.59 0.05 11.35
N GLN A 7 9.69 0.62 11.82
CA GLN A 7 10.30 1.80 11.20
C GLN A 7 10.80 1.49 9.79
N LYS A 8 11.38 0.30 9.58
CA LYS A 8 11.79 -0.14 8.24
C LYS A 8 10.61 -0.24 7.29
N MET A 9 9.48 -0.76 7.75
CA MET A 9 8.27 -0.85 6.94
C MET A 9 7.75 0.54 6.56
N ARG A 10 7.72 1.47 7.51
CA ARG A 10 7.31 2.84 7.26
C ARG A 10 8.23 3.54 6.25
N GLU A 11 9.53 3.33 6.38
CA GLU A 11 10.51 3.89 5.44
C GLU A 11 10.31 3.32 4.04
N ALA A 12 10.06 2.02 3.92
CA ALA A 12 9.79 1.37 2.64
C ALA A 12 8.55 1.96 1.96
N ILE A 13 7.49 2.22 2.73
CA ILE A 13 6.27 2.84 2.21
C ILE A 13 6.57 4.25 1.68
N ARG A 14 7.33 5.03 2.43
CA ARG A 14 7.68 6.39 2.06
C ARG A 14 8.47 6.44 0.77
N LEU A 15 9.47 5.56 0.63
CA LEU A 15 10.30 5.47 -0.56
C LEU A 15 9.50 4.98 -1.77
N ASN A 16 8.66 3.97 -1.56
CA ASN A 16 7.82 3.42 -2.63
C ASN A 16 6.83 4.46 -3.16
N GLN A 17 6.27 5.28 -2.29
CA GLN A 17 5.36 6.35 -2.69
C GLN A 17 6.06 7.37 -3.60
N ALA A 18 7.30 7.74 -3.30
CA ALA A 18 8.08 8.65 -4.13
C ALA A 18 8.32 8.08 -5.52
N ASP A 19 8.62 6.78 -5.61
CA ASP A 19 8.82 6.10 -6.89
C ASP A 19 7.53 5.99 -7.69
N GLU A 20 6.41 5.73 -7.03
CA GLU A 20 5.10 5.68 -7.70
C GLU A 20 4.70 7.03 -8.28
N ASP A 21 4.95 8.12 -7.55
CA ASP A 21 4.68 9.47 -8.04
C ASP A 21 5.50 9.77 -9.28
N ARG A 22 6.76 9.37 -9.30
CA ARG A 22 7.65 9.50 -10.44
C ARG A 22 7.15 8.69 -11.64
N ALA A 23 6.74 7.45 -11.38
CA ALA A 23 6.21 6.56 -12.41
C ALA A 23 4.91 7.12 -13.02
N ARG A 24 4.05 7.72 -12.22
CA ARG A 24 2.82 8.34 -12.72
C ARG A 24 3.07 9.53 -13.61
N MET A 25 4.11 10.30 -13.34
CA MET A 25 4.49 11.44 -14.17
C MET A 25 5.04 11.01 -15.52
N THR A 26 5.65 9.83 -15.61
CA THR A 26 6.29 9.35 -16.83
C THR A 26 5.41 8.38 -17.62
N ALA A 27 4.49 7.72 -16.97
CA ALA A 27 3.58 6.77 -17.60
C ALA A 27 2.30 7.47 -18.02
N SER A 28 2.23 7.87 -19.28
CA SER A 28 0.95 8.15 -19.89
C SER A 28 0.19 6.82 -19.90
N ALA A 29 -0.60 6.66 -18.94
CA ALA A 29 -1.41 5.56 -18.55
C ALA A 29 -2.08 4.77 -19.67
N VAL A 30 -1.53 3.64 -20.01
CA VAL A 30 -2.41 2.51 -20.31
C VAL A 30 -2.87 2.02 -18.95
N PRO A 31 -4.16 2.10 -18.62
CA PRO A 31 -4.60 1.65 -17.31
C PRO A 31 -4.22 0.19 -17.14
N LEU A 32 -3.42 -0.08 -16.14
CA LEU A 32 -3.00 -1.44 -15.79
C LEU A 32 -4.21 -2.37 -15.68
N ALA A 33 -5.33 -1.84 -15.19
CA ALA A 33 -6.59 -2.56 -15.05
C ALA A 33 -7.18 -3.05 -16.39
N ARG A 34 -6.79 -2.44 -17.52
CA ARG A 34 -7.26 -2.86 -18.85
C ARG A 34 -6.36 -3.89 -19.50
N ASN A 35 -5.25 -4.23 -18.86
CA ASN A 35 -4.33 -5.24 -19.37
C ASN A 35 -4.23 -6.37 -18.34
N PRO A 36 -5.07 -7.42 -18.48
CA PRO A 36 -5.07 -8.53 -17.51
C PRO A 36 -3.74 -9.22 -17.37
N ARG A 37 -2.95 -9.28 -18.44
CA ARG A 37 -1.64 -9.91 -18.41
C ARG A 37 -0.66 -9.13 -17.54
N LEU A 38 -0.61 -7.81 -17.71
CA LEU A 38 0.26 -6.96 -16.89
C LEU A 38 -0.18 -7.00 -15.42
N LEU A 39 -1.48 -7.01 -15.17
CA LEU A 39 -2.02 -7.11 -13.82
C LEU A 39 -1.60 -8.41 -13.15
N LEU A 40 -1.71 -9.53 -13.87
CA LEU A 40 -1.29 -10.85 -13.36
C LEU A 40 0.21 -10.89 -13.10
N GLU A 41 1.01 -10.37 -14.02
CA GLU A 41 2.47 -10.29 -13.87
C GLU A 41 2.85 -9.46 -12.63
N MET A 42 2.15 -8.36 -12.39
CA MET A 42 2.37 -7.53 -11.20
C MET A 42 2.05 -8.32 -9.92
N ILE A 43 0.93 -9.03 -9.90
CA ILE A 43 0.53 -9.84 -8.74
C ILE A 43 1.57 -10.93 -8.47
N GLU A 44 2.03 -11.62 -9.51
CA GLU A 44 3.05 -12.65 -9.37
C GLU A 44 4.38 -12.09 -8.90
N SER A 45 4.79 -10.95 -9.42
CA SER A 45 6.00 -10.26 -9.00
C SER A 45 5.91 -9.86 -7.52
N ASN A 46 4.79 -9.29 -7.11
CA ASN A 46 4.57 -8.91 -5.71
C ASN A 46 4.63 -10.13 -4.79
N ARG A 47 4.00 -11.22 -5.19
CA ARG A 47 4.02 -12.46 -4.42
C ARG A 47 5.44 -13.02 -4.27
N ARG A 48 6.23 -12.92 -5.32
CA ARG A 48 7.59 -13.48 -5.33
C ARG A 48 8.60 -12.59 -4.60
N ILE A 49 8.43 -11.28 -4.67
CA ILE A 49 9.42 -10.31 -4.17
C ILE A 49 8.96 -9.65 -2.87
N LEU A 50 7.77 -9.05 -2.87
CA LEU A 50 7.30 -8.27 -1.73
C LEU A 50 6.82 -9.12 -0.56
N THR A 51 6.14 -10.22 -0.84
CA THR A 51 5.60 -11.07 0.22
C THR A 51 6.70 -11.66 1.12
N PRO A 52 7.78 -12.23 0.59
CA PRO A 52 8.88 -12.68 1.46
C PRO A 52 9.55 -11.55 2.22
N TYR A 53 9.67 -10.39 1.61
CA TYR A 53 10.26 -9.21 2.23
C TYR A 53 9.42 -8.73 3.42
N TYR A 54 8.11 -8.56 3.22
CA TYR A 54 7.21 -8.14 4.30
C TYR A 54 7.10 -9.20 5.39
N ARG A 55 7.08 -10.46 5.02
CA ARG A 55 7.04 -11.55 6.01
C ARG A 55 8.25 -11.49 6.93
N ALA A 56 9.44 -11.33 6.36
CA ALA A 56 10.67 -11.23 7.14
C ALA A 56 10.62 -10.03 8.09
N LEU A 57 10.13 -8.88 7.64
CA LEU A 57 9.99 -7.70 8.48
C LEU A 57 8.95 -7.88 9.59
N LEU A 58 7.83 -8.53 9.29
CA LEU A 58 6.80 -8.80 10.30
C LEU A 58 7.31 -9.76 11.37
N GLU A 59 8.03 -10.79 10.98
CA GLU A 59 8.65 -11.72 11.92
C GLU A 59 9.74 -11.02 12.75
N GLU A 60 10.56 -10.17 12.13
CA GLU A 60 11.55 -9.36 12.85
C GLU A 60 10.87 -8.44 13.87
N GLY A 61 9.76 -7.81 13.49
CA GLY A 61 9.01 -6.91 14.37
C GLY A 61 8.42 -7.61 15.57
N ASN A 62 7.95 -8.85 15.39
CA ASN A 62 7.51 -9.68 16.50
C ASN A 62 8.67 -9.98 17.46
N ARG A 63 9.88 -10.17 16.94
CA ARG A 63 11.06 -10.43 17.76
C ARG A 63 11.58 -9.19 18.45
N ASP A 64 11.59 -8.05 17.77
CA ASP A 64 12.12 -6.80 18.36
C ASP A 64 11.07 -6.03 19.18
N GLY A 65 9.81 -6.47 19.17
CA GLY A 65 8.74 -5.87 19.95
C GLY A 65 8.08 -4.66 19.31
N SER A 66 8.47 -4.28 18.08
CA SER A 66 7.88 -3.12 17.42
C SER A 66 6.47 -3.39 16.91
N LEU A 67 6.11 -4.65 16.73
CA LEU A 67 4.75 -5.05 16.40
C LEU A 67 4.42 -6.39 17.05
N HIS A 68 3.14 -6.74 17.05
CA HIS A 68 2.66 -7.97 17.71
C HIS A 68 1.53 -8.58 16.88
N THR A 69 1.86 -9.45 15.93
CA THR A 69 0.85 -10.11 15.13
C THR A 69 1.02 -11.63 15.16
N GLU A 70 -0.11 -12.33 15.20
CA GLU A 70 -0.14 -13.78 15.07
C GLU A 70 -0.12 -14.23 13.59
N TYR A 71 -0.23 -13.27 12.64
CA TYR A 71 -0.45 -13.58 11.24
C TYR A 71 0.57 -12.92 10.31
N PRO A 72 1.91 -13.11 10.55
CA PRO A 72 2.90 -12.44 9.70
C PRO A 72 2.82 -12.86 8.23
N ARG A 73 2.60 -14.14 7.96
CA ARG A 73 2.49 -14.64 6.60
C ARG A 73 1.26 -14.08 5.88
N GLU A 74 0.10 -14.16 6.54
CA GLU A 74 -1.16 -13.72 5.95
C GLU A 74 -1.15 -12.22 5.66
N ILE A 75 -0.61 -11.43 6.57
CA ILE A 75 -0.46 -9.99 6.37
C ILE A 75 0.50 -9.70 5.22
N ALA A 76 1.62 -10.44 5.15
CA ALA A 76 2.61 -10.28 4.09
C ALA A 76 2.04 -10.59 2.70
N GLU A 77 1.12 -11.54 2.61
CA GLU A 77 0.44 -11.84 1.36
C GLU A 77 -0.62 -10.79 1.02
N LEU A 78 -1.32 -10.28 2.04
CA LEU A 78 -2.45 -9.37 1.87
C LEU A 78 -2.02 -7.93 1.58
N LEU A 79 -0.96 -7.42 2.21
CA LEU A 79 -0.54 -6.03 2.06
C LEU A 79 -0.31 -5.63 0.60
N PRO A 80 0.43 -6.40 -0.22
CA PRO A 80 0.60 -6.03 -1.62
C PRO A 80 -0.71 -6.02 -2.41
N VAL A 81 -1.64 -6.91 -2.09
CA VAL A 81 -2.97 -6.95 -2.75
C VAL A 81 -3.76 -5.70 -2.39
N LEU A 82 -3.76 -5.32 -1.12
CA LEU A 82 -4.47 -4.12 -0.67
C LEU A 82 -3.92 -2.86 -1.34
N THR A 83 -2.61 -2.70 -1.36
CA THR A 83 -1.99 -1.49 -1.91
C THR A 83 -1.99 -1.45 -3.43
N SER A 84 -1.88 -2.60 -4.10
CA SER A 84 -1.77 -2.65 -5.56
C SER A 84 -3.09 -2.80 -6.28
N LEU A 85 -4.10 -3.37 -5.63
CA LEU A 85 -5.40 -3.61 -6.26
C LEU A 85 -6.52 -2.83 -5.57
N TRP A 86 -6.67 -3.02 -4.27
CA TRP A 86 -7.80 -2.45 -3.56
C TRP A 86 -7.74 -0.93 -3.47
N LEU A 87 -6.55 -0.37 -3.31
CA LEU A 87 -6.36 1.08 -3.25
C LEU A 87 -6.21 1.72 -4.63
N MET A 88 -6.28 0.94 -5.70
CA MET A 88 -6.16 1.46 -7.06
C MET A 88 -7.53 1.85 -7.61
N PRO A 89 -7.78 3.15 -7.86
CA PRO A 89 -9.09 3.59 -8.38
C PRO A 89 -9.47 3.00 -9.73
N ALA A 90 -8.49 2.56 -10.51
CA ALA A 90 -8.74 1.90 -11.79
C ALA A 90 -9.38 0.51 -11.61
N VAL A 91 -9.16 -0.14 -10.46
CA VAL A 91 -9.71 -1.46 -10.14
C VAL A 91 -10.96 -1.33 -9.26
N PHE A 92 -10.86 -0.52 -8.23
CA PHE A 92 -11.96 -0.21 -7.31
C PHE A 92 -12.23 1.29 -7.37
N PRO A 93 -13.13 1.72 -8.27
CA PRO A 93 -13.42 3.15 -8.45
C PRO A 93 -13.84 3.81 -7.14
N ALA A 94 -13.26 4.96 -6.85
CA ALA A 94 -13.51 5.65 -5.60
C ALA A 94 -13.28 7.15 -5.77
N THR A 95 -14.08 7.94 -5.08
CA THR A 95 -13.84 9.37 -4.96
C THR A 95 -12.66 9.61 -4.00
N LYS A 96 -12.17 10.85 -3.97
CA LYS A 96 -11.11 11.23 -3.03
C LYS A 96 -11.53 10.98 -1.58
N ALA A 97 -12.77 11.32 -1.22
CA ALA A 97 -13.32 11.07 0.11
C ALA A 97 -13.38 9.58 0.44
N GLU A 98 -13.80 8.76 -0.53
CA GLU A 98 -13.84 7.31 -0.36
C GLU A 98 -12.44 6.71 -0.23
N MET A 99 -11.46 7.24 -0.95
CA MET A 99 -10.07 6.84 -0.79
C MET A 99 -9.54 7.15 0.61
N ARG A 100 -9.86 8.32 1.15
CA ARG A 100 -9.50 8.67 2.53
C ARG A 100 -10.08 7.69 3.54
N ARG A 101 -11.34 7.28 3.33
CA ARG A 101 -11.97 6.27 4.19
C ARG A 101 -11.26 4.92 4.10
N LYS A 102 -10.81 4.54 2.90
CA LYS A 102 -10.04 3.30 2.72
C LYS A 102 -8.74 3.31 3.52
N PHE A 103 -8.01 4.42 3.50
CA PHE A 103 -6.78 4.55 4.28
C PHE A 103 -7.05 4.52 5.77
N THR A 104 -8.12 5.18 6.22
CA THR A 104 -8.53 5.15 7.62
C THR A 104 -8.86 3.72 8.07
N PHE A 105 -9.66 3.02 7.26
CA PHE A 105 -10.00 1.61 7.51
C PHE A 105 -8.75 0.73 7.58
N LEU A 106 -7.85 0.90 6.62
CA LEU A 106 -6.62 0.11 6.55
C LEU A 106 -5.76 0.31 7.81
N GLY A 107 -5.60 1.57 8.22
CA GLY A 107 -4.83 1.89 9.42
C GLY A 107 -5.43 1.28 10.67
N GLU A 108 -6.75 1.38 10.84
CA GLU A 108 -7.45 0.79 11.98
C GLU A 108 -7.38 -0.73 11.99
N MET A 109 -7.54 -1.34 10.83
CA MET A 109 -7.46 -2.80 10.69
C MET A 109 -6.07 -3.30 11.09
N LEU A 110 -5.03 -2.68 10.55
CA LEU A 110 -3.65 -3.08 10.86
C LEU A 110 -3.33 -2.87 12.34
N ASP A 111 -3.79 -1.77 12.91
CA ASP A 111 -3.59 -1.46 14.33
C ASP A 111 -4.18 -2.57 15.21
N ARG A 112 -5.40 -3.01 14.89
CA ARG A 112 -6.11 -4.05 15.64
C ARG A 112 -5.47 -5.42 15.55
N ILE A 113 -4.77 -5.71 14.46
CA ILE A 113 -4.08 -6.99 14.30
C ILE A 113 -2.61 -6.93 14.72
N GLY A 114 -2.22 -5.85 15.40
CA GLY A 114 -0.91 -5.74 16.02
C GLY A 114 0.18 -5.15 15.15
N VAL A 115 -0.18 -4.51 14.03
CA VAL A 115 0.77 -3.89 13.11
C VAL A 115 0.43 -2.39 13.00
N PRO A 116 0.83 -1.55 13.99
CA PRO A 116 0.47 -0.14 14.02
C PRO A 116 1.31 0.67 13.02
N LEU A 117 1.10 0.40 11.74
CA LEU A 117 1.91 0.95 10.65
C LEU A 117 1.67 2.44 10.44
N PHE A 118 0.42 2.90 10.64
CA PHE A 118 0.03 4.29 10.37
C PHE A 118 0.28 5.15 11.60
N ASP A 119 1.41 5.86 11.60
CA ASP A 119 1.71 6.90 12.59
C ASP A 119 1.59 8.28 11.91
N GLU A 120 2.02 9.31 12.62
CA GLU A 120 1.98 10.68 12.09
C GLU A 120 2.80 10.83 10.81
N SER A 121 3.95 10.13 10.71
CA SER A 121 4.80 10.22 9.52
C SER A 121 4.15 9.60 8.29
N ILE A 122 3.49 8.46 8.45
CA ILE A 122 2.75 7.81 7.36
C ILE A 122 1.50 8.61 7.02
N GLN A 123 0.82 9.16 8.02
CA GLN A 123 -0.34 10.02 7.78
C GLN A 123 0.06 11.25 6.96
N ALA A 124 1.22 11.83 7.22
CA ALA A 124 1.73 12.95 6.43
C ALA A 124 1.97 12.56 4.97
N VAL A 125 2.52 11.37 4.72
CA VAL A 125 2.71 10.84 3.36
C VAL A 125 1.35 10.67 2.66
N VAL A 126 0.37 10.12 3.37
CA VAL A 126 -0.99 9.94 2.83
C VAL A 126 -1.61 11.31 2.50
N ASP A 127 -1.48 12.27 3.39
CA ASP A 127 -2.02 13.62 3.17
C ASP A 127 -1.38 14.31 1.96
N GLN A 128 -0.05 14.20 1.80
CA GLN A 128 0.64 14.71 0.63
C GLN A 128 0.16 14.05 -0.66
N PHE A 129 -0.05 12.75 -0.61
CA PHE A 129 -0.61 12.00 -1.73
C PHE A 129 -1.97 12.57 -2.14
N PHE A 130 -2.86 12.81 -1.15
CA PHE A 130 -4.19 13.34 -1.42
C PHE A 130 -4.17 14.79 -1.94
N ASP A 131 -3.22 15.61 -1.49
CA ASP A 131 -3.08 16.98 -1.97
C ASP A 131 -2.74 17.05 -3.46
N GLN A 132 -2.09 16.01 -3.99
CA GLN A 132 -1.68 15.94 -5.40
C GLN A 132 -2.74 15.30 -6.30
N ILE A 133 -3.83 14.77 -5.73
CA ILE A 133 -4.84 14.04 -6.48
C ILE A 133 -6.05 14.94 -6.77
N PRO A 134 -6.60 14.90 -8.01
CA PRO A 134 -7.84 15.59 -8.32
C PRO A 134 -9.01 15.08 -7.50
N GLU A 135 -9.98 15.93 -7.25
CA GLU A 135 -11.20 15.54 -6.50
C GLU A 135 -11.94 14.38 -7.17
N ASP A 136 -11.88 14.29 -8.49
CA ASP A 136 -12.56 13.25 -9.25
C ASP A 136 -11.57 12.16 -9.66
N LEU A 137 -11.45 11.13 -8.82
CA LEU A 137 -10.56 10.00 -9.02
C LEU A 137 -11.21 8.82 -9.71
N ALA A 138 -12.53 8.78 -9.76
CA ALA A 138 -13.22 7.65 -10.34
C ALA A 138 -13.01 7.66 -11.84
N PRO A 139 -12.54 6.56 -12.48
CA PRO A 139 -12.58 6.49 -13.92
C PRO A 139 -14.03 6.65 -14.36
N GLN A 140 -14.26 7.54 -15.31
CA GLN A 140 -15.61 7.71 -15.84
C GLN A 140 -16.08 6.35 -16.37
N ALA A 141 -17.24 5.93 -15.90
CA ALA A 141 -17.83 4.69 -16.38
C ALA A 141 -17.93 4.75 -17.90
N PRO A 142 -17.50 3.70 -18.62
CA PRO A 142 -17.71 3.67 -20.06
C PRO A 142 -19.20 3.77 -20.35
N LYS A 143 -19.54 4.73 -21.15
CA LYS A 143 -20.93 4.89 -21.60
C LYS A 143 -21.29 3.75 -22.55
#